data_e7c9397b3d80213a93f1522f49ecc0a5
#
_entry.id   e7c9397b3d80213a93f1522f49ecc0a5
#
_cell.length_a   1.000
_cell.length_b   1.000
_cell.length_c   1.000
_cell.angle_alpha   90.00
_cell.angle_beta   90.00
_cell.angle_gamma   90.00
#
_symmetry.space_group_name_H-M   'P 1'
#
loop_
_entity.id
_entity.type
_entity.pdbx_description
1 polymer ?
#
loop_
_entity_poly.entity_id
_entity_poly.type
_entity_poly.pdbx_seq_one_letter_code
_entity_poly.pdbx_strand_id
1 'polypeptide(L)'
;FFDAITIKKFNRKKGVIFEEHVFLNKKNKIERIHIKAKPKEIKELKKFSILDKIRFIEFPKLGLKLLKTITKKIKKSNGGILLIDYGYIEQNNYNTLQSVRKHKKNNIFFNLGNADVTSLVNFTLLKNFFKKEKLSVKNVVTQSFFLKKIGIINRAEILSTKMSFKEKSDLYFRLKRLLSSSPVSYTHLRAHETDSY
;
A
#
# COMPACT_ATOMS: atom_id res chain seq x y z
N PHE A 1 -7.21 2.46 -0.52
CA PHE A 1 -7.63 2.84 0.85
C PHE A 1 -6.41 2.97 1.77
N PHE A 2 -5.52 1.98 1.79
CA PHE A 2 -4.33 1.99 2.62
C PHE A 2 -3.28 2.98 2.10
N ASP A 3 -3.28 3.22 0.81
CA ASP A 3 -2.47 4.21 0.10
C ASP A 3 -2.73 5.67 0.56
N ALA A 4 -3.95 5.96 1.03
CA ALA A 4 -4.37 7.27 1.53
C ALA A 4 -4.15 7.47 3.05
N ILE A 5 -3.67 6.43 3.76
CA ILE A 5 -3.39 6.55 5.19
C ILE A 5 -2.11 7.36 5.41
N THR A 6 -2.15 8.21 6.43
CA THR A 6 -0.99 9.05 6.79
C THR A 6 0.26 8.22 7.07
N ILE A 7 1.37 8.65 6.51
CA ILE A 7 2.69 8.04 6.67
C ILE A 7 3.65 8.95 7.44
N LYS A 8 4.59 8.33 8.14
CA LYS A 8 5.80 8.97 8.64
C LYS A 8 6.95 8.60 7.71
N LYS A 9 7.81 9.56 7.40
CA LYS A 9 8.98 9.33 6.53
C LYS A 9 10.25 9.32 7.34
N PHE A 10 11.05 8.27 7.14
CA PHE A 10 12.33 8.10 7.81
C PHE A 10 13.45 7.92 6.79
N ASN A 11 14.59 8.55 7.05
CA ASN A 11 15.80 8.42 6.28
C ASN A 11 16.92 7.87 7.16
N ARG A 12 17.69 6.92 6.64
CA ARG A 12 18.89 6.40 7.29
C ARG A 12 20.14 7.01 6.66
N LYS A 13 20.92 7.75 7.46
CA LYS A 13 22.21 8.32 7.03
C LYS A 13 23.28 7.90 8.03
N LYS A 14 24.37 7.28 7.55
CA LYS A 14 25.51 6.84 8.39
C LYS A 14 25.09 6.10 9.67
N GLY A 15 24.14 5.16 9.54
CA GLY A 15 23.61 4.37 10.66
C GLY A 15 22.57 5.09 11.55
N VAL A 16 22.40 6.39 11.43
CA VAL A 16 21.42 7.19 12.19
C VAL A 16 20.13 7.32 11.41
N ILE A 17 19.00 7.21 12.11
CA ILE A 17 17.66 7.35 11.55
C ILE A 17 17.14 8.75 11.86
N PHE A 18 16.67 9.42 10.82
CA PHE A 18 16.04 10.74 10.89
C PHE A 18 14.58 10.63 10.44
N GLU A 19 13.69 11.33 11.12
CA GLU A 19 12.29 11.53 10.73
C GLU A 19 12.16 12.85 9.96
N GLU A 20 11.49 12.83 8.80
CA GLU A 20 11.19 14.05 8.04
C GLU A 20 9.98 14.74 8.66
N HIS A 21 10.13 16.01 8.98
CA HIS A 21 9.05 16.89 9.44
C HIS A 21 8.87 18.05 8.46
N VAL A 22 7.66 18.58 8.44
CA VAL A 22 7.27 19.73 7.64
C VAL A 22 6.77 20.82 8.56
N PHE A 23 7.20 22.05 8.35
CA PHE A 23 6.77 23.20 9.14
C PHE A 23 6.67 24.47 8.28
N LEU A 24 5.96 25.48 8.80
CA LEU A 24 5.94 26.80 8.22
C LEU A 24 7.03 27.65 8.88
N ASN A 25 7.89 28.25 8.05
CA ASN A 25 8.88 29.19 8.54
C ASN A 25 8.26 30.57 8.84
N LYS A 26 9.04 31.51 9.38
CA LYS A 26 8.60 32.87 9.71
C LYS A 26 8.05 33.67 8.50
N LYS A 27 8.34 33.25 7.27
CA LYS A 27 7.84 33.85 6.01
C LYS A 27 6.65 33.07 5.42
N ASN A 28 5.99 32.22 6.20
CA ASN A 28 4.90 31.32 5.79
C ASN A 28 5.25 30.39 4.61
N LYS A 29 6.54 30.09 4.43
CA LYS A 29 6.98 29.10 3.45
C LYS A 29 7.10 27.74 4.11
N ILE A 30 6.68 26.70 3.37
CA ILE A 30 6.79 25.32 3.80
C ILE A 30 8.24 24.85 3.66
N GLU A 31 8.80 24.38 4.75
CA GLU A 31 10.14 23.82 4.81
C GLU A 31 10.13 22.40 5.36
N ARG A 32 11.13 21.61 4.96
CA ARG A 32 11.36 20.26 5.45
C ARG A 32 12.60 20.22 6.32
N ILE A 33 12.49 19.55 7.46
CA ILE A 33 13.60 19.33 8.38
C ILE A 33 13.70 17.83 8.69
N HIS A 34 14.93 17.36 8.89
CA HIS A 34 15.20 16.00 9.32
C HIS A 34 15.66 16.02 10.77
N ILE A 35 14.85 15.48 11.66
CA ILE A 35 15.12 15.39 13.08
C ILE A 35 15.50 13.95 13.42
N LYS A 36 16.49 13.76 14.30
CA LYS A 36 16.87 12.41 14.76
C LYS A 36 15.63 11.69 15.32
N ALA A 37 15.34 10.51 14.80
CA ALA A 37 14.15 9.76 15.19
C ALA A 37 14.21 9.38 16.67
N LYS A 38 13.07 9.48 17.35
CA LYS A 38 12.95 9.13 18.77
C LYS A 38 13.20 7.64 18.99
N PRO A 39 13.80 7.21 20.12
CA PRO A 39 14.06 5.78 20.40
C PRO A 39 12.82 4.90 20.26
N LYS A 40 11.64 5.40 20.63
CA LYS A 40 10.35 4.73 20.50
C LYS A 40 10.02 4.41 19.03
N GLU A 41 10.25 5.36 18.11
CA GLU A 41 10.00 5.17 16.68
C GLU A 41 10.99 4.15 16.09
N ILE A 42 12.26 4.25 16.47
CA ILE A 42 13.29 3.29 16.04
C ILE A 42 12.93 1.86 16.49
N LYS A 43 12.49 1.70 17.74
CA LYS A 43 12.04 0.41 18.29
C LYS A 43 10.84 -0.14 17.50
N GLU A 44 9.93 0.73 17.10
CA GLU A 44 8.76 0.35 16.30
C GLU A 44 9.16 -0.13 14.89
N LEU A 45 10.01 0.60 14.20
CA LEU A 45 10.55 0.24 12.89
C LEU A 45 11.33 -1.08 12.91
N LYS A 46 12.18 -1.29 13.91
CA LYS A 46 12.94 -2.55 14.10
C LYS A 46 12.05 -3.78 14.22
N LYS A 47 10.82 -3.62 14.75
CA LYS A 47 9.88 -4.75 14.89
C LYS A 47 9.53 -5.44 13.58
N PHE A 48 9.69 -4.78 12.45
CA PHE A 48 9.26 -5.29 11.15
C PHE A 48 10.43 -5.68 10.24
N SER A 49 11.67 -5.71 10.78
CA SER A 49 12.91 -6.09 10.05
C SER A 49 13.12 -5.32 8.74
N ILE A 50 12.68 -4.07 8.71
CA ILE A 50 12.78 -3.22 7.50
C ILE A 50 13.96 -2.24 7.55
N LEU A 51 14.57 -2.03 8.74
CA LEU A 51 15.62 -1.03 8.91
C LEU A 51 16.99 -1.43 8.34
N ASP A 52 17.29 -2.73 8.29
CA ASP A 52 18.65 -3.16 8.00
C ASP A 52 19.03 -3.01 6.53
N LYS A 53 18.02 -2.97 5.65
CA LYS A 53 18.18 -2.99 4.20
C LYS A 53 17.72 -1.72 3.48
N ILE A 54 17.03 -0.79 4.15
CA ILE A 54 16.35 0.34 3.51
C ILE A 54 16.94 1.67 4.00
N ARG A 55 17.23 2.57 3.04
CA ARG A 55 17.70 3.94 3.32
C ARG A 55 16.55 4.93 3.55
N PHE A 56 15.39 4.65 2.98
CA PHE A 56 14.20 5.49 3.05
C PHE A 56 12.97 4.64 3.36
N ILE A 57 12.14 5.06 4.31
CA ILE A 57 10.97 4.31 4.78
C ILE A 57 9.77 5.24 4.89
N GLU A 58 8.69 4.88 4.22
CA GLU A 58 7.34 5.41 4.43
C GLU A 58 6.61 4.46 5.38
N PHE A 59 6.35 4.92 6.59
CA PHE A 59 5.84 4.09 7.68
C PHE A 59 4.40 4.47 8.05
N PRO A 60 3.39 3.66 7.69
CA PRO A 60 1.97 3.93 7.95
C PRO A 60 1.59 3.55 9.39
N LYS A 61 2.14 4.26 10.37
CA LYS A 61 1.96 3.95 11.80
C LYS A 61 0.49 3.82 12.22
N LEU A 62 -0.34 4.77 11.76
CA LEU A 62 -1.77 4.77 12.05
C LEU A 62 -2.47 3.57 11.37
N GLY A 63 -2.12 3.29 10.12
CA GLY A 63 -2.63 2.13 9.38
C GLY A 63 -2.32 0.80 10.06
N LEU A 64 -1.08 0.62 10.54
CA LEU A 64 -0.71 -0.59 11.26
C LEU A 64 -1.46 -0.73 12.60
N LYS A 65 -1.75 0.39 13.28
CA LYS A 65 -2.60 0.38 14.49
C LYS A 65 -4.03 -0.06 14.15
N LEU A 66 -4.60 0.44 13.07
CA LEU A 66 -5.92 0.05 12.59
C LEU A 66 -5.96 -1.44 12.21
N LEU A 67 -4.99 -1.90 11.41
CA LEU A 67 -4.86 -3.31 11.05
C LEU A 67 -4.73 -4.22 12.27
N LYS A 68 -4.05 -3.78 13.33
CA LYS A 68 -3.96 -4.55 14.57
C LYS A 68 -5.33 -4.76 15.23
N THR A 69 -6.21 -3.77 15.15
CA THR A 69 -7.60 -3.92 15.64
C THR A 69 -8.38 -4.89 14.78
N ILE A 70 -8.22 -4.81 13.46
CA ILE A 70 -8.87 -5.72 12.50
C ILE A 70 -8.38 -7.15 12.71
N THR A 71 -7.06 -7.39 12.84
CA THR A 71 -6.49 -8.72 13.05
C THR A 71 -7.02 -9.40 14.31
N LYS A 72 -7.25 -8.65 15.38
CA LYS A 72 -7.86 -9.19 16.59
C LYS A 72 -9.29 -9.71 16.33
N LYS A 73 -10.07 -8.99 15.52
CA LYS A 73 -11.43 -9.44 15.15
C LYS A 73 -11.38 -10.66 14.24
N ILE A 74 -10.49 -10.66 13.25
CA ILE A 74 -10.30 -11.80 12.33
C ILE A 74 -9.99 -13.09 13.10
N LYS A 75 -9.07 -13.04 14.05
CA LYS A 75 -8.72 -14.18 14.90
C LYS A 75 -9.92 -14.68 15.72
N LYS A 76 -10.70 -13.76 16.29
CA LYS A 76 -11.88 -14.14 17.08
C LYS A 76 -12.97 -14.79 16.24
N SER A 77 -13.09 -14.46 14.96
CA SER A 77 -14.14 -14.95 14.06
C SER A 77 -13.66 -16.03 13.07
N ASN A 78 -12.43 -16.54 13.20
CA ASN A 78 -11.84 -17.46 12.22
C ASN A 78 -11.93 -16.92 10.77
N GLY A 79 -11.76 -15.62 10.62
CA GLY A 79 -11.94 -14.91 9.36
C GLY A 79 -10.66 -14.74 8.57
N GLY A 80 -10.76 -13.99 7.48
CA GLY A 80 -9.62 -13.61 6.65
C GLY A 80 -9.70 -12.15 6.20
N ILE A 81 -8.59 -11.63 5.69
CA ILE A 81 -8.52 -10.31 5.09
C ILE A 81 -7.91 -10.41 3.69
N LEU A 82 -8.51 -9.72 2.75
CA LEU A 82 -7.97 -9.47 1.42
C LEU A 82 -7.70 -7.97 1.29
N LEU A 83 -6.44 -7.60 1.05
CA LEU A 83 -6.04 -6.23 0.78
C LEU A 83 -5.70 -6.06 -0.69
N ILE A 84 -6.34 -5.09 -1.32
CA ILE A 84 -6.14 -4.72 -2.72
C ILE A 84 -5.78 -3.24 -2.75
N ASP A 85 -4.57 -2.92 -3.16
CA ASP A 85 -4.09 -1.55 -3.19
C ASP A 85 -2.93 -1.37 -4.16
N TYR A 86 -2.54 -0.12 -4.40
CA TYR A 86 -1.34 0.23 -5.16
C TYR A 86 -0.10 0.09 -4.29
N GLY A 87 0.91 -0.63 -4.75
CA GLY A 87 2.06 -0.83 -3.91
C GLY A 87 3.22 -1.58 -4.55
N TYR A 88 4.16 -1.99 -3.72
CA TYR A 88 5.38 -2.68 -4.11
C TYR A 88 5.74 -3.78 -3.10
N ILE A 89 6.47 -4.78 -3.60
CA ILE A 89 7.00 -5.89 -2.78
C ILE A 89 8.50 -5.71 -2.54
N GLU A 90 9.21 -5.21 -3.56
CA GLU A 90 10.65 -5.01 -3.49
C GLU A 90 11.01 -3.80 -2.63
N GLN A 91 12.27 -3.72 -2.23
CA GLN A 91 12.74 -2.58 -1.44
C GLN A 91 12.74 -1.32 -2.30
N ASN A 92 12.00 -0.32 -1.83
CA ASN A 92 11.93 0.98 -2.44
C ASN A 92 12.69 1.99 -1.56
N ASN A 93 13.63 2.71 -2.15
CA ASN A 93 14.44 3.73 -1.47
C ASN A 93 14.09 5.16 -1.90
N TYR A 94 12.95 5.37 -2.54
CA TYR A 94 12.49 6.68 -2.98
C TYR A 94 11.12 7.03 -2.42
N ASN A 95 10.83 8.33 -2.39
CA ASN A 95 9.57 8.88 -1.93
C ASN A 95 8.45 8.56 -2.92
N THR A 96 7.40 7.90 -2.45
CA THR A 96 6.22 7.56 -3.27
C THR A 96 5.04 8.49 -3.01
N LEU A 97 5.12 9.35 -1.97
CA LEU A 97 4.06 10.30 -1.64
C LEU A 97 3.80 11.25 -2.80
N GLN A 98 2.57 11.27 -3.26
CA GLN A 98 2.11 12.07 -4.39
C GLN A 98 0.78 12.75 -4.08
N SER A 99 0.48 13.78 -4.84
CA SER A 99 -0.83 14.41 -4.84
C SER A 99 -1.38 14.50 -6.25
N VAL A 100 -2.68 14.23 -6.39
CA VAL A 100 -3.41 14.28 -7.66
C VAL A 100 -4.67 15.12 -7.49
N ARG A 101 -4.93 16.04 -8.42
CA ARG A 101 -6.16 16.82 -8.48
C ARG A 101 -6.71 16.82 -9.89
N LYS A 102 -7.98 16.45 -10.08
CA LYS A 102 -8.63 16.36 -11.40
C LYS A 102 -7.77 15.57 -12.40
N HIS A 103 -7.27 14.41 -11.99
CA HIS A 103 -6.40 13.50 -12.76
C HIS A 103 -5.05 14.10 -13.21
N LYS A 104 -4.63 15.23 -12.64
CA LYS A 104 -3.33 15.87 -12.90
C LYS A 104 -2.46 15.84 -11.66
N LYS A 105 -1.15 15.70 -11.86
CA LYS A 105 -0.16 15.78 -10.79
C LYS A 105 -0.26 17.14 -10.09
N ASN A 106 -0.35 17.13 -8.77
CA ASN A 106 -0.44 18.30 -7.92
C ASN A 106 0.75 18.32 -6.95
N ASN A 107 1.12 19.50 -6.46
CA ASN A 107 2.08 19.60 -5.37
C ASN A 107 1.38 19.20 -4.06
N ILE A 108 2.04 18.38 -3.23
CA ILE A 108 1.48 17.84 -1.98
C ILE A 108 1.08 18.92 -0.95
N PHE A 109 1.57 20.14 -1.11
CA PHE A 109 1.28 21.26 -0.23
C PHE A 109 0.26 22.25 -0.79
N PHE A 110 -0.21 22.01 -2.02
CA PHE A 110 -1.25 22.83 -2.63
C PHE A 110 -2.59 22.13 -2.65
N ASN A 111 -3.66 22.91 -2.56
CA ASN A 111 -5.05 22.42 -2.61
C ASN A 111 -5.34 21.38 -1.51
N LEU A 112 -4.84 21.59 -0.31
CA LEU A 112 -5.08 20.74 0.83
C LEU A 112 -6.58 20.58 1.07
N GLY A 113 -7.03 19.33 1.24
CA GLY A 113 -8.46 18.98 1.35
C GLY A 113 -9.22 18.89 0.02
N ASN A 114 -8.63 19.34 -1.11
CA ASN A 114 -9.24 19.31 -2.44
C ASN A 114 -8.40 18.52 -3.47
N ALA A 115 -7.41 17.80 -3.00
CA ALA A 115 -6.55 16.94 -3.80
C ALA A 115 -6.33 15.61 -3.08
N ASP A 116 -6.29 14.53 -3.83
CA ASP A 116 -5.95 13.22 -3.29
C ASP A 116 -4.46 13.17 -2.96
N VAL A 117 -4.13 12.76 -1.75
CA VAL A 117 -2.74 12.55 -1.31
C VAL A 117 -2.57 11.08 -0.99
N THR A 118 -1.69 10.40 -1.70
CA THR A 118 -1.49 8.95 -1.61
C THR A 118 -0.01 8.59 -1.61
N SER A 119 0.30 7.42 -1.07
CA SER A 119 1.62 6.78 -1.15
C SER A 119 1.48 5.32 -1.54
N LEU A 120 2.49 4.74 -2.18
CA LEU A 120 2.47 3.33 -2.51
C LEU A 120 2.57 2.46 -1.26
N VAL A 121 1.76 1.41 -1.20
CA VAL A 121 1.72 0.47 -0.08
C VAL A 121 2.92 -0.47 -0.12
N ASN A 122 3.67 -0.53 0.98
CA ASN A 122 4.75 -1.51 1.16
C ASN A 122 4.17 -2.86 1.59
N PHE A 123 3.92 -3.77 0.65
CA PHE A 123 3.36 -5.09 0.93
C PHE A 123 4.32 -6.01 1.68
N THR A 124 5.61 -5.80 1.59
CA THR A 124 6.59 -6.52 2.42
C THR A 124 6.45 -6.14 3.90
N LEU A 125 6.27 -4.86 4.19
CA LEU A 125 5.97 -4.39 5.54
C LEU A 125 4.67 -5.00 6.08
N LEU A 126 3.60 -4.99 5.27
CA LEU A 126 2.32 -5.59 5.65
C LEU A 126 2.43 -7.10 5.87
N LYS A 127 3.14 -7.82 5.01
CA LYS A 127 3.43 -9.25 5.19
C LYS A 127 4.14 -9.53 6.52
N ASN A 128 5.16 -8.73 6.85
CA ASN A 128 5.90 -8.86 8.11
C ASN A 128 5.01 -8.51 9.31
N PHE A 129 4.13 -7.52 9.18
CA PHE A 129 3.15 -7.17 10.19
C PHE A 129 2.20 -8.35 10.47
N PHE A 130 1.56 -8.93 9.45
CA PHE A 130 0.61 -10.04 9.64
C PHE A 130 1.27 -11.30 10.19
N LYS A 131 2.48 -11.63 9.74
CA LYS A 131 3.27 -12.74 10.33
C LYS A 131 3.53 -12.52 11.82
N LYS A 132 3.88 -11.27 12.20
CA LYS A 132 4.09 -10.90 13.59
C LYS A 132 2.81 -11.00 14.41
N GLU A 133 1.68 -10.67 13.84
CA GLU A 133 0.36 -10.84 14.43
C GLU A 133 -0.11 -12.31 14.39
N LYS A 134 0.77 -13.28 14.02
CA LYS A 134 0.48 -14.72 13.95
C LYS A 134 -0.68 -15.06 13.00
N LEU A 135 -0.80 -14.35 11.90
CA LEU A 135 -1.71 -14.70 10.81
C LEU A 135 -0.95 -15.42 9.69
N SER A 136 -1.56 -16.43 9.11
CA SER A 136 -1.07 -17.07 7.89
C SER A 136 -1.20 -16.09 6.72
N VAL A 137 -0.09 -15.85 6.04
CA VAL A 137 -0.04 -14.93 4.91
C VAL A 137 0.13 -15.71 3.63
N LYS A 138 -0.86 -15.69 2.75
CA LYS A 138 -0.73 -16.20 1.38
C LYS A 138 0.16 -15.25 0.57
N ASN A 139 0.47 -15.63 -0.66
CA ASN A 139 1.34 -14.85 -1.51
C ASN A 139 0.74 -13.47 -1.84
N VAL A 140 1.61 -12.47 -1.89
CA VAL A 140 1.31 -11.19 -2.52
C VAL A 140 1.41 -11.41 -4.02
N VAL A 141 0.36 -11.06 -4.75
CA VAL A 141 0.27 -11.28 -6.20
C VAL A 141 -0.24 -10.04 -6.91
N THR A 142 0.00 -9.93 -8.20
CA THR A 142 -0.57 -8.82 -8.99
C THR A 142 -2.08 -8.98 -9.16
N GLN A 143 -2.79 -7.88 -9.38
CA GLN A 143 -4.22 -7.88 -9.68
C GLN A 143 -4.53 -8.79 -10.87
N SER A 144 -3.75 -8.69 -11.92
CA SER A 144 -3.90 -9.52 -13.13
C SER A 144 -3.86 -11.02 -12.79
N PHE A 145 -2.84 -11.46 -12.04
CA PHE A 145 -2.72 -12.85 -11.63
C PHE A 145 -3.92 -13.29 -10.78
N PHE A 146 -4.28 -12.49 -9.78
CA PHE A 146 -5.41 -12.80 -8.91
C PHE A 146 -6.73 -12.92 -9.68
N LEU A 147 -7.06 -11.95 -10.53
CA LEU A 147 -8.28 -11.93 -11.31
C LEU A 147 -8.34 -13.10 -12.29
N LYS A 148 -7.23 -13.42 -12.96
CA LYS A 148 -7.16 -14.62 -13.83
C LYS A 148 -7.42 -15.90 -13.04
N LYS A 149 -6.80 -16.02 -11.86
CA LYS A 149 -6.95 -17.22 -11.02
C LYS A 149 -8.38 -17.42 -10.50
N ILE A 150 -9.13 -16.35 -10.26
CA ILE A 150 -10.56 -16.45 -9.88
C ILE A 150 -11.52 -16.52 -11.07
N GLY A 151 -10.98 -16.65 -12.29
CA GLY A 151 -11.79 -16.98 -13.48
C GLY A 151 -12.38 -15.78 -14.22
N ILE A 152 -11.76 -14.57 -14.14
CA ILE A 152 -12.30 -13.39 -14.83
C ILE A 152 -12.42 -13.59 -16.34
N ILE A 153 -11.51 -14.37 -16.96
CA ILE A 153 -11.55 -14.66 -18.40
C ILE A 153 -12.78 -15.50 -18.73
N ASN A 154 -12.97 -16.64 -18.05
CA ASN A 154 -14.14 -17.51 -18.25
C ASN A 154 -15.45 -16.75 -18.01
N ARG A 155 -15.47 -15.89 -16.98
CA ARG A 155 -16.64 -15.04 -16.73
C ARG A 155 -16.94 -14.09 -17.88
N ALA A 156 -15.89 -13.48 -18.45
CA ALA A 156 -16.04 -12.59 -19.59
C ALA A 156 -16.50 -13.32 -20.86
N GLU A 157 -15.98 -14.52 -21.13
CA GLU A 157 -16.39 -15.37 -22.25
C GLU A 157 -17.89 -15.69 -22.15
N ILE A 158 -18.36 -16.17 -20.99
CA ILE A 158 -19.77 -16.47 -20.76
C ILE A 158 -20.65 -15.22 -20.96
N LEU A 159 -20.24 -14.07 -20.43
CA LEU A 159 -21.00 -12.84 -20.62
C LEU A 159 -21.05 -12.38 -22.08
N SER A 160 -19.95 -12.56 -22.81
CA SER A 160 -19.82 -12.09 -24.19
C SER A 160 -20.73 -12.87 -25.19
N THR A 161 -21.19 -14.06 -24.84
CA THR A 161 -22.01 -14.89 -25.75
C THR A 161 -23.29 -14.19 -26.23
N LYS A 162 -23.88 -13.36 -25.34
CA LYS A 162 -25.14 -12.63 -25.62
C LYS A 162 -24.93 -11.15 -25.94
N MET A 163 -23.69 -10.69 -26.11
CA MET A 163 -23.34 -9.30 -26.33
C MET A 163 -23.23 -8.97 -27.82
N SER A 164 -23.62 -7.76 -28.18
CA SER A 164 -23.34 -7.17 -29.51
C SER A 164 -21.84 -6.95 -29.70
N PHE A 165 -21.39 -6.69 -30.93
CA PHE A 165 -19.99 -6.42 -31.24
C PHE A 165 -19.44 -5.23 -30.42
N LYS A 166 -20.22 -4.15 -30.28
CA LYS A 166 -19.83 -2.98 -29.50
C LYS A 166 -19.62 -3.32 -28.03
N GLU A 167 -20.54 -4.04 -27.42
CA GLU A 167 -20.45 -4.46 -26.02
C GLU A 167 -19.25 -5.40 -25.77
N LYS A 168 -18.96 -6.31 -26.71
CA LYS A 168 -17.77 -7.17 -26.67
C LYS A 168 -16.49 -6.34 -26.71
N SER A 169 -16.44 -5.34 -27.57
CA SER A 169 -15.29 -4.42 -27.65
C SER A 169 -15.07 -3.66 -26.34
N ASP A 170 -16.14 -3.10 -25.77
CA ASP A 170 -16.08 -2.40 -24.48
C ASP A 170 -15.62 -3.34 -23.35
N LEU A 171 -16.14 -4.54 -23.29
CA LEU A 171 -15.73 -5.56 -22.34
C LEU A 171 -14.24 -5.88 -22.46
N TYR A 172 -13.75 -6.06 -23.69
CA TYR A 172 -12.33 -6.31 -23.98
C TYR A 172 -11.43 -5.18 -23.48
N PHE A 173 -11.77 -3.92 -23.76
CA PHE A 173 -10.99 -2.77 -23.28
C PHE A 173 -10.99 -2.66 -21.76
N ARG A 174 -12.11 -2.95 -21.10
CA ARG A 174 -12.18 -2.98 -19.61
C ARG A 174 -11.30 -4.11 -19.05
N LEU A 175 -11.36 -5.30 -19.61
CA LEU A 175 -10.52 -6.43 -19.22
C LEU A 175 -9.03 -6.12 -19.44
N LYS A 176 -8.68 -5.60 -20.61
CA LYS A 176 -7.30 -5.19 -20.93
C LYS A 176 -6.76 -4.24 -19.89
N ARG A 177 -7.55 -3.24 -19.47
CA ARG A 177 -7.17 -2.27 -18.44
C ARG A 177 -7.00 -2.91 -17.06
N LEU A 178 -7.89 -3.85 -16.68
CA LEU A 178 -7.80 -4.56 -15.40
C LEU A 178 -6.63 -5.56 -15.35
N LEU A 179 -6.29 -6.16 -16.48
CA LEU A 179 -5.28 -7.21 -16.58
C LEU A 179 -3.92 -6.70 -17.10
N SER A 180 -3.83 -5.44 -17.47
CA SER A 180 -2.55 -4.86 -17.92
C SER A 180 -1.54 -4.86 -16.77
N SER A 181 -0.31 -5.23 -17.11
CA SER A 181 0.86 -5.16 -16.23
C SER A 181 1.49 -3.76 -16.22
N SER A 182 0.68 -2.70 -16.39
CA SER A 182 1.16 -1.31 -16.30
C SER A 182 1.89 -1.10 -14.96
N PRO A 183 2.92 -0.21 -14.87
CA PRO A 183 3.76 -0.04 -13.66
C PRO A 183 3.01 0.40 -12.40
N VAL A 184 1.70 0.63 -12.50
CA VAL A 184 0.79 0.73 -11.35
C VAL A 184 0.30 -0.68 -11.03
N SER A 185 1.20 -1.49 -10.50
CA SER A 185 0.87 -2.88 -10.12
C SER A 185 0.00 -2.85 -8.87
N TYR A 186 -1.24 -3.24 -9.02
CA TYR A 186 -2.07 -3.61 -7.88
C TYR A 186 -1.52 -4.90 -7.28
N THR A 187 -1.11 -4.88 -6.04
CA THR A 187 -0.63 -6.06 -5.33
C THR A 187 -1.66 -6.48 -4.29
N HIS A 188 -1.97 -7.76 -4.27
CA HIS A 188 -2.95 -8.33 -3.34
C HIS A 188 -2.24 -9.08 -2.23
N LEU A 189 -2.62 -8.82 -1.00
CA LEU A 189 -2.23 -9.60 0.17
C LEU A 189 -3.47 -10.28 0.75
N ARG A 190 -3.43 -11.61 0.85
CA ARG A 190 -4.42 -12.39 1.61
C ARG A 190 -3.78 -12.94 2.87
N ALA A 191 -4.36 -12.65 4.02
CA ALA A 191 -3.97 -13.21 5.30
C ALA A 191 -5.18 -13.84 5.98
N HIS A 192 -5.00 -15.00 6.58
CA HIS A 192 -6.00 -15.69 7.40
C HIS A 192 -5.31 -16.36 8.58
N GLU A 193 -6.09 -16.85 9.53
CA GLU A 193 -5.58 -17.62 10.65
C GLU A 193 -4.94 -18.94 10.18
N THR A 194 -3.86 -19.35 10.83
CA THR A 194 -3.28 -20.69 10.63
C THR A 194 -4.16 -21.69 11.35
N ASP A 195 -4.70 -22.66 10.63
CA ASP A 195 -5.24 -23.85 11.26
C ASP A 195 -4.13 -24.50 12.07
N SER A 196 -4.31 -24.53 13.39
CA SER A 196 -3.45 -25.28 14.29
C SER A 196 -3.89 -26.74 14.18
N TYR A 197 -3.15 -27.52 13.40
CA TYR A 197 -3.14 -28.97 13.55
C TYR A 197 -2.00 -29.35 14.45
#